data_c93b5e8197d0ef3e03ab551c9ccd833b
#
_entry.id   c93b5e8197d0ef3e03ab551c9ccd833b
#
_cell.length_a   1.000
_cell.length_b   1.000
_cell.length_c   1.000
_cell.angle_alpha   90.00
_cell.angle_beta   90.00
_cell.angle_gamma   90.00
#
_symmetry.space_group_name_H-M   'P 1'
#
loop_
_entity.id
_entity.type
_entity.pdbx_description
1 polymer ?
#
loop_
_entity_poly.entity_id
_entity_poly.type
_entity_poly.pdbx_seq_one_letter_code
_entity_poly.pdbx_strand_id
1 'polypeptide(L)'
;LGESEEAFEAVVDPYARADFFLSFAEEGVEVEEGIATFTALPWQLLAKVGRMRVSFGKINTMHLHVLPWPDEPLPIVNLLGSEEGWIGTGVSASKLIPLPKDVYSELILQVFDGDAEGLFDAPQRSDLAYNGQYRIFSDLSESTNLDMGFSYAMGPNGITSDSKTKLGDVYATFRWKPLRTATYRSFIVRGEYIRSRLENTVDTVTANGWFLSADYQLANRWFVGGRYEISDEADDSSLQDVGQAITTTFWPSEFMQFRGGLRRRDYS
;
A
#
# COMPACT_ATOMS: atom_id res chain seq x y z
N LEU A 1 -21.54 0.17 12.27
CA LEU A 1 -20.48 0.44 13.25
C LEU A 1 -19.18 0.03 12.64
N GLY A 2 -18.15 0.85 12.81
CA GLY A 2 -16.86 0.59 12.19
C GLY A 2 -16.17 -0.63 12.80
N GLU A 3 -15.22 -1.11 12.07
CA GLU A 3 -14.27 -2.13 12.44
C GLU A 3 -13.33 -1.62 13.55
N SER A 4 -12.95 -2.49 14.46
CA SER A 4 -11.94 -2.21 15.49
C SER A 4 -10.74 -3.12 15.24
N GLU A 5 -9.57 -2.54 15.10
CA GLU A 5 -8.31 -3.26 14.88
C GLU A 5 -7.45 -3.24 16.14
N GLU A 6 -6.88 -4.39 16.50
CA GLU A 6 -5.92 -4.52 17.59
C GLU A 6 -4.61 -5.11 17.09
N ALA A 7 -3.50 -4.46 17.44
CA ALA A 7 -2.16 -4.91 17.12
C ALA A 7 -1.48 -5.52 18.34
N PHE A 8 -0.91 -6.71 18.19
CA PHE A 8 -0.11 -7.40 19.19
C PHE A 8 1.31 -7.56 18.67
N GLU A 9 2.27 -6.99 19.39
CA GLU A 9 3.69 -7.15 19.09
C GLU A 9 4.36 -7.95 20.19
N ALA A 10 5.16 -8.95 19.81
CA ALA A 10 5.94 -9.76 20.72
C ALA A 10 7.39 -9.90 20.24
N VAL A 11 8.33 -9.56 21.11
CA VAL A 11 9.74 -9.92 20.91
C VAL A 11 9.89 -11.39 21.33
N VAL A 12 10.11 -12.27 20.35
CA VAL A 12 10.25 -13.71 20.58
C VAL A 12 11.62 -14.02 21.14
N ASP A 13 12.65 -13.43 20.53
CA ASP A 13 14.04 -13.46 20.98
C ASP A 13 14.81 -12.25 20.43
N PRO A 14 16.13 -12.06 20.70
CA PRO A 14 16.88 -10.93 20.18
C PRO A 14 16.96 -10.82 18.64
N TYR A 15 16.56 -11.86 17.92
CA TYR A 15 16.69 -11.99 16.47
C TYR A 15 15.35 -12.10 15.75
N ALA A 16 14.24 -12.30 16.49
CA ALA A 16 12.92 -12.53 15.95
C ALA A 16 11.83 -11.77 16.70
N ARG A 17 10.89 -11.19 15.95
CA ARG A 17 9.68 -10.51 16.42
C ARG A 17 8.47 -11.15 15.76
N ALA A 18 7.34 -11.20 16.45
CA ALA A 18 6.06 -11.58 15.91
C ALA A 18 5.07 -10.43 16.07
N ASP A 19 4.35 -10.11 14.99
CA ASP A 19 3.34 -9.08 14.92
C ASP A 19 2.03 -9.71 14.45
N PHE A 20 0.91 -9.40 15.12
CA PHE A 20 -0.43 -9.85 14.75
C PHE A 20 -1.37 -8.65 14.73
N PHE A 21 -2.16 -8.54 13.66
CA PHE A 21 -3.21 -7.56 13.50
C PHE A 21 -4.54 -8.30 13.40
N LEU A 22 -5.44 -8.01 14.33
CA LEU A 22 -6.76 -8.63 14.41
C LEU A 22 -7.82 -7.57 14.19
N SER A 23 -8.73 -7.79 13.26
CA SER A 23 -9.91 -6.97 13.09
C SER A 23 -11.11 -7.62 13.77
N PHE A 24 -11.95 -6.78 14.37
CA PHE A 24 -13.17 -7.12 15.07
C PHE A 24 -14.33 -6.43 14.37
N ALA A 25 -15.12 -7.16 13.62
CA ALA A 25 -16.31 -6.71 12.92
C ALA A 25 -17.58 -7.40 13.45
N GLU A 26 -18.76 -6.97 13.00
CA GLU A 26 -20.01 -7.64 13.38
C GLU A 26 -20.06 -9.12 12.94
N GLU A 27 -19.31 -9.46 11.89
CA GLU A 27 -19.21 -10.80 11.30
C GLU A 27 -18.27 -11.75 12.08
N GLY A 28 -17.41 -11.20 12.96
CA GLY A 28 -16.48 -11.98 13.78
C GLY A 28 -15.12 -11.34 13.98
N VAL A 29 -14.13 -12.17 14.28
CA VAL A 29 -12.72 -11.80 14.46
C VAL A 29 -11.94 -12.38 13.29
N GLU A 30 -11.20 -11.53 12.58
CA GLU A 30 -10.34 -11.92 11.46
C GLU A 30 -8.87 -11.59 11.77
N VAL A 31 -7.96 -12.44 11.27
CA VAL A 31 -6.51 -12.17 11.31
C VAL A 31 -6.14 -11.48 10.01
N GLU A 32 -5.98 -10.17 10.04
CA GLU A 32 -5.52 -9.42 8.87
C GLU A 32 -4.07 -9.73 8.55
N GLU A 33 -3.19 -9.62 9.56
CA GLU A 33 -1.77 -9.95 9.41
C GLU A 33 -1.27 -10.79 10.58
N GLY A 34 -0.36 -11.72 10.27
CA GLY A 34 0.37 -12.52 11.26
C GLY A 34 1.77 -12.77 10.74
N ILE A 35 2.76 -12.02 11.26
CA ILE A 35 4.10 -11.89 10.68
C ILE A 35 5.15 -12.29 11.70
N ALA A 36 6.06 -13.20 11.31
CA ALA A 36 7.32 -13.40 12.00
C ALA A 36 8.43 -12.64 11.24
N THR A 37 9.12 -11.73 11.92
CA THR A 37 10.19 -10.90 11.37
C THR A 37 11.53 -11.32 11.95
N PHE A 38 12.51 -11.64 11.08
CA PHE A 38 13.88 -12.00 11.43
C PHE A 38 14.83 -10.87 11.05
N THR A 39 15.51 -10.30 12.04
CA THR A 39 16.31 -9.07 11.90
C THR A 39 17.82 -9.29 11.84
N ALA A 40 18.31 -10.48 12.19
CA ALA A 40 19.73 -10.78 12.31
C ALA A 40 20.23 -11.83 11.31
N LEU A 41 19.75 -11.75 10.08
CA LEU A 41 20.20 -12.63 9.01
C LEU A 41 21.55 -12.19 8.42
N PRO A 42 22.35 -13.12 7.85
CA PRO A 42 23.57 -12.79 7.13
C PRO A 42 23.33 -11.72 6.05
N TRP A 43 24.40 -10.97 5.70
CA TRP A 43 24.38 -9.91 4.68
C TRP A 43 23.43 -8.75 4.96
N GLN A 44 23.05 -8.55 6.23
CA GLN A 44 22.10 -7.50 6.67
C GLN A 44 20.72 -7.64 5.98
N LEU A 45 20.30 -8.87 5.75
CA LEU A 45 18.96 -9.17 5.26
C LEU A 45 17.96 -9.09 6.42
N LEU A 46 16.78 -8.57 6.12
CA LEU A 46 15.61 -8.71 6.95
C LEU A 46 14.65 -9.66 6.23
N ALA A 47 14.14 -10.66 6.91
CA ALA A 47 13.12 -11.55 6.35
C ALA A 47 11.83 -11.50 7.17
N LYS A 48 10.71 -11.64 6.48
CA LYS A 48 9.38 -11.78 7.08
C LYS A 48 8.73 -13.04 6.53
N VAL A 49 7.97 -13.74 7.37
CA VAL A 49 7.21 -14.94 6.99
C VAL A 49 5.83 -14.84 7.63
N GLY A 50 4.79 -15.14 6.87
CA GLY A 50 3.41 -15.13 7.35
C GLY A 50 2.45 -14.47 6.38
N ARG A 51 1.25 -14.15 6.89
CA ARG A 51 0.23 -13.36 6.18
C ARG A 51 0.56 -11.87 6.39
N MET A 52 0.72 -11.13 5.32
CA MET A 52 1.15 -9.72 5.37
C MET A 52 0.63 -8.92 4.18
N ARG A 53 0.51 -7.61 4.36
CA ARG A 53 0.32 -6.67 3.25
C ARG A 53 1.55 -6.69 2.35
N VAL A 54 1.31 -6.87 1.05
CA VAL A 54 2.40 -6.98 0.08
C VAL A 54 3.04 -5.61 -0.13
N SER A 55 4.37 -5.57 -0.21
CA SER A 55 5.13 -4.35 -0.49
C SER A 55 5.03 -3.98 -1.97
N PHE A 56 3.79 -3.67 -2.41
CA PHE A 56 3.46 -3.22 -3.76
C PHE A 56 2.95 -1.79 -3.68
N GLY A 57 3.60 -0.85 -4.37
CA GLY A 57 3.30 0.56 -4.24
C GLY A 57 3.58 1.12 -2.83
N LYS A 58 2.94 2.23 -2.53
CA LYS A 58 3.03 2.87 -1.21
C LYS A 58 1.78 2.62 -0.37
N ILE A 59 0.61 2.77 -0.97
CA ILE A 59 -0.67 2.72 -0.25
C ILE A 59 -0.96 1.30 0.21
N ASN A 60 -0.75 0.29 -0.60
CA ASN A 60 -0.99 -1.11 -0.22
C ASN A 60 -0.27 -1.57 1.05
N THR A 61 0.81 -0.90 1.44
CA THR A 61 1.55 -1.22 2.69
C THR A 61 0.97 -0.57 3.94
N MET A 62 -0.13 0.19 3.82
CA MET A 62 -0.71 0.98 4.90
C MET A 62 -2.10 0.46 5.25
N HIS A 63 -2.41 0.35 6.54
CA HIS A 63 -3.77 0.06 6.99
C HIS A 63 -4.67 1.29 6.80
N LEU A 64 -5.96 1.09 6.60
CA LEU A 64 -6.94 2.13 6.32
C LEU A 64 -6.95 3.24 7.38
N HIS A 65 -6.80 2.89 8.65
CA HIS A 65 -6.78 3.87 9.74
C HIS A 65 -5.56 4.81 9.72
N VAL A 66 -4.46 4.39 9.08
CA VAL A 66 -3.22 5.19 8.92
C VAL A 66 -3.29 6.12 7.70
N LEU A 67 -4.15 5.82 6.74
CA LEU A 67 -4.34 6.67 5.56
C LEU A 67 -4.83 8.06 5.96
N PRO A 68 -4.51 9.12 5.20
CA PRO A 68 -5.05 10.47 5.44
C PRO A 68 -6.52 10.61 5.03
N TRP A 69 -7.08 9.61 4.37
CA TRP A 69 -8.46 9.57 3.87
C TRP A 69 -9.26 8.47 4.58
N PRO A 70 -10.59 8.58 4.62
CA PRO A 70 -11.45 7.56 5.23
C PRO A 70 -11.64 6.29 4.37
N ASP A 71 -11.09 6.28 3.16
CA ASP A 71 -11.28 5.23 2.16
C ASP A 71 -10.04 5.02 1.30
N GLU A 72 -9.88 3.82 0.76
CA GLU A 72 -8.84 3.50 -0.20
C GLU A 72 -9.03 4.24 -1.53
N PRO A 73 -7.91 4.62 -2.22
CA PRO A 73 -7.96 5.15 -3.57
C PRO A 73 -8.50 4.13 -4.59
N LEU A 74 -9.24 4.62 -5.60
CA LEU A 74 -9.81 3.78 -6.67
C LEU A 74 -8.80 2.82 -7.34
N PRO A 75 -7.55 3.23 -7.66
CA PRO A 75 -6.58 2.31 -8.25
C PRO A 75 -6.23 1.10 -7.37
N ILE A 76 -6.28 1.26 -6.04
CA ILE A 76 -6.04 0.15 -5.13
C ILE A 76 -7.24 -0.81 -5.18
N VAL A 77 -8.45 -0.28 -5.04
CA VAL A 77 -9.68 -1.08 -5.05
C VAL A 77 -9.88 -1.82 -6.38
N ASN A 78 -9.75 -1.10 -7.50
CA ASN A 78 -10.08 -1.65 -8.82
C ASN A 78 -8.98 -2.55 -9.40
N LEU A 79 -7.70 -2.33 -9.04
CA LEU A 79 -6.58 -3.03 -9.68
C LEU A 79 -5.84 -4.01 -8.78
N LEU A 80 -6.06 -3.96 -7.45
CA LEU A 80 -5.47 -4.92 -6.50
C LEU A 80 -6.51 -5.89 -5.89
N GLY A 81 -7.74 -5.88 -6.43
CA GLY A 81 -8.74 -6.91 -6.23
C GLY A 81 -9.65 -6.75 -5.02
N SER A 82 -9.32 -5.92 -4.03
CA SER A 82 -10.17 -5.73 -2.86
C SER A 82 -10.06 -4.32 -2.25
N GLU A 83 -11.03 -3.95 -1.41
CA GLU A 83 -10.98 -2.71 -0.62
C GLU A 83 -9.80 -2.67 0.37
N GLU A 84 -9.24 -3.83 0.73
CA GLU A 84 -8.07 -3.93 1.58
C GLU A 84 -6.75 -3.96 0.80
N GLY A 85 -6.82 -3.96 -0.54
CA GLY A 85 -5.68 -4.15 -1.41
C GLY A 85 -5.14 -5.58 -1.40
N TRP A 86 -3.87 -5.76 -1.71
CA TRP A 86 -3.26 -7.08 -1.80
C TRP A 86 -2.58 -7.50 -0.49
N ILE A 87 -3.19 -8.51 0.18
CA ILE A 87 -2.65 -9.22 1.33
C ILE A 87 -2.35 -10.66 0.88
N GLY A 88 -1.23 -11.23 1.30
CA GLY A 88 -0.85 -12.60 0.93
C GLY A 88 -0.10 -13.33 2.04
N THR A 89 -0.11 -14.66 1.98
CA THR A 89 0.69 -15.52 2.85
C THR A 89 1.96 -15.95 2.14
N GLY A 90 3.11 -15.65 2.72
CA GLY A 90 4.35 -15.91 2.02
C GLY A 90 5.61 -15.49 2.76
N VAL A 91 6.64 -15.20 1.98
CA VAL A 91 7.97 -14.83 2.46
C VAL A 91 8.41 -13.54 1.79
N SER A 92 8.98 -12.64 2.58
CA SER A 92 9.57 -11.38 2.15
C SER A 92 11.03 -11.33 2.59
N ALA A 93 11.90 -10.89 1.71
CA ALA A 93 13.29 -10.57 2.03
C ALA A 93 13.60 -9.15 1.59
N SER A 94 14.17 -8.35 2.47
CA SER A 94 14.59 -6.99 2.12
C SER A 94 16.03 -6.73 2.48
N LYS A 95 16.63 -5.79 1.75
CA LYS A 95 18.00 -5.36 1.94
C LYS A 95 18.16 -3.88 1.68
N LEU A 96 18.84 -3.20 2.60
CA LEU A 96 19.30 -1.83 2.38
C LEU A 96 20.46 -1.84 1.38
N ILE A 97 20.36 -0.98 0.37
CA ILE A 97 21.41 -0.77 -0.63
C ILE A 97 22.02 0.60 -0.37
N PRO A 98 23.27 0.68 0.13
CA PRO A 98 23.90 1.94 0.41
C PRO A 98 24.07 2.79 -0.84
N LEU A 99 23.55 4.01 -0.82
CA LEU A 99 23.73 5.01 -1.85
C LEU A 99 24.54 6.21 -1.31
N PRO A 100 25.26 6.94 -2.17
CA PRO A 100 25.95 8.16 -1.75
C PRO A 100 25.00 9.23 -1.21
N LYS A 101 25.53 10.17 -0.40
CA LYS A 101 24.83 11.37 0.10
C LYS A 101 23.66 11.07 1.05
N ASP A 102 23.79 10.05 1.89
CA ASP A 102 22.78 9.68 2.90
C ASP A 102 21.38 9.39 2.31
N VAL A 103 21.35 8.95 1.06
CA VAL A 103 20.12 8.47 0.40
C VAL A 103 19.83 7.05 0.90
N TYR A 104 18.67 6.87 1.52
CA TYR A 104 18.17 5.55 1.87
C TYR A 104 17.64 4.85 0.62
N SER A 105 18.04 3.61 0.42
CA SER A 105 17.40 2.77 -0.58
C SER A 105 17.26 1.32 -0.11
N GLU A 106 16.17 0.68 -0.53
CA GLU A 106 15.79 -0.66 -0.13
C GLU A 106 15.26 -1.45 -1.32
N LEU A 107 15.75 -2.68 -1.46
CA LEU A 107 15.18 -3.68 -2.36
C LEU A 107 14.42 -4.70 -1.54
N ILE A 108 13.18 -4.96 -1.92
CA ILE A 108 12.29 -5.94 -1.30
C ILE A 108 11.90 -6.95 -2.37
N LEU A 109 12.07 -8.23 -2.07
CA LEU A 109 11.65 -9.35 -2.91
C LEU A 109 10.71 -10.24 -2.10
N GLN A 110 9.59 -10.62 -2.69
CA GLN A 110 8.53 -11.34 -1.99
C GLN A 110 7.99 -12.46 -2.87
N VAL A 111 7.62 -13.56 -2.21
CA VAL A 111 6.95 -14.71 -2.84
C VAL A 111 5.77 -15.07 -1.96
N PHE A 112 4.59 -15.15 -2.55
CA PHE A 112 3.34 -15.46 -1.88
C PHE A 112 2.66 -16.68 -2.50
N ASP A 113 1.71 -17.27 -1.76
CA ASP A 113 0.70 -18.11 -2.39
C ASP A 113 0.05 -17.34 -3.55
N GLY A 114 -0.27 -18.03 -4.61
CA GLY A 114 -0.81 -17.40 -5.82
C GLY A 114 -2.31 -17.15 -5.74
N ASP A 115 -2.89 -17.17 -4.54
CA ASP A 115 -4.31 -16.96 -4.31
C ASP A 115 -4.51 -15.64 -3.54
N ALA A 116 -5.02 -14.63 -4.24
CA ALA A 116 -5.32 -13.32 -3.69
C ALA A 116 -6.64 -12.82 -4.28
N GLU A 117 -7.62 -12.59 -3.42
CA GLU A 117 -8.99 -12.25 -3.79
C GLU A 117 -9.06 -11.14 -4.85
N GLY A 118 -9.73 -11.43 -5.96
CA GLY A 118 -9.92 -10.48 -7.07
C GLY A 118 -8.66 -10.13 -7.87
N LEU A 119 -7.48 -10.63 -7.50
CA LEU A 119 -6.21 -10.28 -8.14
C LEU A 119 -5.51 -11.47 -8.77
N PHE A 120 -5.32 -12.53 -8.01
CA PHE A 120 -4.65 -13.77 -8.43
C PHE A 120 -5.52 -14.98 -8.06
N ASP A 121 -5.51 -15.99 -8.94
CA ASP A 121 -6.22 -17.25 -8.74
C ASP A 121 -5.27 -18.40 -9.09
N ALA A 122 -4.87 -19.16 -8.08
CA ALA A 122 -3.92 -20.26 -8.19
C ALA A 122 -4.66 -21.60 -8.32
N PRO A 123 -4.76 -22.19 -9.53
CA PRO A 123 -5.35 -23.52 -9.70
C PRO A 123 -4.63 -24.62 -8.91
N GLN A 124 -3.35 -24.43 -8.59
CA GLN A 124 -2.54 -25.36 -7.84
C GLN A 124 -1.74 -24.65 -6.74
N ARG A 125 -1.47 -25.33 -5.63
CA ARG A 125 -0.63 -24.80 -4.53
C ARG A 125 0.81 -24.45 -4.94
N SER A 126 1.29 -24.94 -6.07
CA SER A 126 2.61 -24.64 -6.64
C SER A 126 2.63 -23.32 -7.40
N ASP A 127 1.47 -22.76 -7.70
CA ASP A 127 1.34 -21.55 -8.47
C ASP A 127 1.51 -20.37 -7.55
N LEU A 128 2.65 -19.69 -7.64
CA LEU A 128 3.07 -18.65 -6.72
C LEU A 128 2.97 -17.27 -7.36
N ALA A 129 2.68 -16.27 -6.53
CA ALA A 129 2.79 -14.86 -6.89
C ALA A 129 4.14 -14.30 -6.43
N TYR A 130 4.71 -13.42 -7.25
CA TYR A 130 6.00 -12.80 -7.03
C TYR A 130 5.86 -11.29 -7.04
N ASN A 131 6.56 -10.63 -6.13
CA ASN A 131 6.64 -9.18 -6.08
C ASN A 131 8.08 -8.72 -5.84
N GLY A 132 8.46 -7.63 -6.50
CA GLY A 132 9.70 -6.91 -6.26
C GLY A 132 9.44 -5.42 -6.15
N GLN A 133 9.94 -4.77 -5.09
CA GLN A 133 9.87 -3.33 -4.90
C GLN A 133 11.28 -2.76 -4.68
N TYR A 134 11.54 -1.63 -5.32
CA TYR A 134 12.70 -0.81 -5.04
C TYR A 134 12.25 0.57 -4.58
N ARG A 135 12.72 0.97 -3.41
CA ARG A 135 12.34 2.22 -2.74
C ARG A 135 13.56 3.10 -2.52
N ILE A 136 13.37 4.40 -2.70
CA ILE A 136 14.38 5.42 -2.43
C ILE A 136 13.74 6.51 -1.57
N PHE A 137 14.43 6.88 -0.50
CA PHE A 137 14.07 8.01 0.32
C PHE A 137 15.28 8.95 0.44
N SER A 138 15.04 10.25 0.29
CA SER A 138 16.09 11.28 0.36
C SER A 138 15.57 12.55 1.00
N ASP A 139 16.36 13.12 1.87
CA ASP A 139 16.19 14.49 2.35
C ASP A 139 16.73 15.47 1.28
N LEU A 140 15.84 16.21 0.65
CA LEU A 140 16.19 17.24 -0.34
C LEU A 140 16.70 18.51 0.36
N SER A 141 16.25 18.73 1.59
CA SER A 141 16.69 19.81 2.48
C SER A 141 16.31 19.46 3.94
N GLU A 142 16.72 20.28 4.91
CA GLU A 142 16.32 20.16 6.32
C GLU A 142 14.79 20.18 6.55
N SER A 143 14.03 20.67 5.59
CA SER A 143 12.56 20.83 5.68
C SER A 143 11.80 19.98 4.66
N THR A 144 12.48 19.27 3.77
CA THR A 144 11.84 18.65 2.61
C THR A 144 12.43 17.29 2.36
N ASN A 145 11.58 16.28 2.23
CA ASN A 145 11.97 14.94 1.81
C ASN A 145 11.12 14.41 0.66
N LEU A 146 11.68 13.44 -0.03
CA LEU A 146 11.07 12.73 -1.14
C LEU A 146 11.21 11.23 -0.92
N ASP A 147 10.09 10.52 -0.98
CA ASP A 147 9.98 9.06 -0.94
C ASP A 147 9.42 8.61 -2.29
N MET A 148 10.15 7.77 -2.99
CA MET A 148 9.75 7.24 -4.29
C MET A 148 10.00 5.75 -4.34
N GLY A 149 9.20 5.04 -5.11
CA GLY A 149 9.45 3.64 -5.37
C GLY A 149 8.77 3.17 -6.63
N PHE A 150 9.17 1.99 -7.00
CA PHE A 150 8.55 1.27 -8.08
C PHE A 150 8.41 -0.20 -7.71
N SER A 151 7.31 -0.83 -8.12
CA SER A 151 7.03 -2.24 -7.86
C SER A 151 6.66 -2.96 -9.15
N TYR A 152 7.00 -4.24 -9.20
CA TYR A 152 6.55 -5.14 -10.24
C TYR A 152 6.12 -6.45 -9.63
N ALA A 153 4.93 -6.90 -9.99
CA ALA A 153 4.38 -8.16 -9.51
C ALA A 153 3.83 -9.00 -10.66
N MET A 154 3.78 -10.32 -10.44
CA MET A 154 3.11 -11.25 -11.32
C MET A 154 2.63 -12.48 -10.56
N GLY A 155 1.46 -13.00 -10.95
CA GLY A 155 0.88 -14.21 -10.39
C GLY A 155 -0.07 -14.89 -11.37
N PRO A 156 -0.53 -16.09 -11.05
CA PRO A 156 -1.51 -16.82 -11.84
C PRO A 156 -2.86 -16.10 -11.83
N ASN A 157 -3.68 -16.26 -12.85
CA ASN A 157 -5.02 -15.66 -12.89
C ASN A 157 -6.16 -16.66 -13.12
N GLY A 158 -5.85 -17.95 -13.07
CA GLY A 158 -6.85 -19.02 -13.14
C GLY A 158 -7.55 -19.21 -14.50
N ILE A 159 -7.37 -18.30 -15.46
CA ILE A 159 -8.05 -18.36 -16.77
C ILE A 159 -7.55 -19.54 -17.60
N THR A 160 -6.23 -19.76 -17.59
CA THR A 160 -5.59 -20.95 -18.15
C THR A 160 -4.42 -21.36 -17.26
N SER A 161 -3.86 -22.55 -17.45
CA SER A 161 -2.71 -23.03 -16.66
C SER A 161 -1.46 -22.14 -16.74
N ASP A 162 -1.33 -21.34 -17.79
CA ASP A 162 -0.14 -20.54 -18.07
C ASP A 162 -0.41 -19.02 -18.03
N SER A 163 -1.71 -18.62 -17.97
CA SER A 163 -2.08 -17.20 -17.98
C SER A 163 -1.76 -16.51 -16.66
N LYS A 164 -1.33 -15.25 -16.76
CA LYS A 164 -0.87 -14.46 -15.62
C LYS A 164 -1.46 -13.07 -15.61
N THR A 165 -1.65 -12.54 -14.41
CA THR A 165 -1.81 -11.10 -14.19
C THR A 165 -0.44 -10.51 -13.84
N LYS A 166 -0.09 -9.39 -14.48
CA LYS A 166 1.15 -8.64 -14.26
C LYS A 166 0.81 -7.23 -13.85
N LEU A 167 1.44 -6.77 -12.78
CA LEU A 167 1.24 -5.43 -12.22
C LEU A 167 2.54 -4.64 -12.25
N GLY A 168 2.44 -3.37 -12.53
CA GLY A 168 3.52 -2.40 -12.38
C GLY A 168 3.01 -1.20 -11.60
N ASP A 169 3.82 -0.68 -10.69
CA ASP A 169 3.51 0.49 -9.89
C ASP A 169 4.67 1.48 -9.87
N VAL A 170 4.33 2.76 -9.79
CA VAL A 170 5.28 3.85 -9.49
C VAL A 170 4.60 4.84 -8.55
N TYR A 171 5.26 5.15 -7.44
CA TYR A 171 4.76 6.14 -6.50
C TYR A 171 5.79 7.21 -6.16
N ALA A 172 5.30 8.38 -5.71
CA ALA A 172 6.10 9.44 -5.13
C ALA A 172 5.33 10.14 -4.01
N THR A 173 6.03 10.44 -2.92
CA THR A 173 5.54 11.25 -1.82
C THR A 173 6.52 12.37 -1.54
N PHE A 174 6.09 13.59 -1.76
CA PHE A 174 6.82 14.80 -1.40
C PHE A 174 6.28 15.32 -0.07
N ARG A 175 7.17 15.59 0.89
CA ARG A 175 6.81 16.16 2.19
C ARG A 175 7.64 17.40 2.47
N TRP A 176 6.95 18.48 2.79
CA TRP A 176 7.55 19.71 3.29
C TRP A 176 7.09 19.98 4.73
N LYS A 177 8.04 20.11 5.66
CA LYS A 177 7.79 20.34 7.07
C LYS A 177 8.88 21.26 7.64
N PRO A 178 8.71 22.59 7.62
CA PRO A 178 9.72 23.53 8.00
C PRO A 178 10.01 23.48 9.51
N LEU A 179 11.28 23.37 9.90
CA LEU A 179 11.73 23.12 11.28
C LEU A 179 11.12 24.07 12.32
N ARG A 180 11.05 25.37 12.01
CA ARG A 180 10.58 26.38 12.96
C ARG A 180 9.05 26.38 13.15
N THR A 181 8.29 25.85 12.20
CA THR A 181 6.83 25.85 12.19
C THR A 181 6.25 24.45 12.00
N ALA A 182 7.05 23.41 12.17
CA ALA A 182 6.71 22.02 11.99
C ALA A 182 5.48 21.55 12.82
N THR A 183 5.18 22.26 13.90
CA THR A 183 4.06 21.96 14.79
C THR A 183 2.70 22.39 14.22
N TYR A 184 2.68 23.37 13.30
CA TYR A 184 1.44 23.92 12.74
C TYR A 184 1.44 24.11 11.23
N ARG A 185 2.51 23.74 10.55
CA ARG A 185 2.58 23.81 9.09
C ARG A 185 3.33 22.61 8.52
N SER A 186 2.65 21.88 7.68
CA SER A 186 3.25 20.86 6.82
C SER A 186 2.45 20.76 5.53
N PHE A 187 3.12 20.31 4.47
CA PHE A 187 2.49 20.04 3.20
C PHE A 187 2.99 18.70 2.67
N ILE A 188 2.06 17.86 2.25
CA ILE A 188 2.38 16.53 1.72
C ILE A 188 1.62 16.35 0.41
N VAL A 189 2.34 15.94 -0.63
CA VAL A 189 1.75 15.52 -1.91
C VAL A 189 2.08 14.05 -2.10
N ARG A 190 1.08 13.24 -2.49
CA ARG A 190 1.23 11.82 -2.80
C ARG A 190 0.64 11.55 -4.16
N GLY A 191 1.33 10.77 -4.95
CA GLY A 191 0.83 10.23 -6.20
C GLY A 191 1.28 8.80 -6.38
N GLU A 192 0.41 7.98 -6.96
CA GLU A 192 0.68 6.60 -7.29
C GLU A 192 -0.01 6.25 -8.60
N TYR A 193 0.66 5.51 -9.45
CA TYR A 193 0.16 5.01 -10.72
C TYR A 193 0.36 3.51 -10.78
N ILE A 194 -0.73 2.80 -11.06
CA ILE A 194 -0.75 1.34 -11.19
C ILE A 194 -1.17 0.97 -12.61
N ARG A 195 -0.51 -0.03 -13.17
CA ARG A 195 -0.86 -0.67 -14.42
C ARG A 195 -1.04 -2.15 -14.22
N SER A 196 -2.19 -2.67 -14.58
CA SER A 196 -2.51 -4.10 -14.62
C SER A 196 -2.53 -4.62 -16.06
N ARG A 197 -2.07 -5.85 -16.24
CA ARG A 197 -2.16 -6.60 -17.51
C ARG A 197 -2.65 -7.99 -17.21
N LEU A 198 -3.91 -8.25 -17.52
CA LEU A 198 -4.60 -9.52 -17.36
C LEU A 198 -4.51 -10.31 -18.69
N GLU A 199 -3.78 -11.41 -18.69
CA GLU A 199 -3.68 -12.30 -19.84
C GLU A 199 -4.93 -13.19 -19.94
N ASN A 200 -5.73 -13.00 -20.98
CA ASN A 200 -6.89 -13.83 -21.31
C ASN A 200 -6.49 -14.89 -22.36
N THR A 201 -7.42 -15.79 -22.69
CA THR A 201 -7.21 -16.86 -23.67
C THR A 201 -6.91 -16.34 -25.09
N VAL A 202 -7.43 -15.17 -25.45
CA VAL A 202 -7.35 -14.62 -26.82
C VAL A 202 -6.54 -13.34 -26.88
N ASP A 203 -6.63 -12.50 -25.82
CA ASP A 203 -6.01 -11.17 -25.77
C ASP A 203 -5.49 -10.85 -24.37
N THR A 204 -5.04 -9.62 -24.17
CA THR A 204 -4.60 -9.10 -22.88
C THR A 204 -5.34 -7.82 -22.57
N VAL A 205 -6.11 -7.81 -21.49
CA VAL A 205 -6.71 -6.59 -20.97
C VAL A 205 -5.62 -5.78 -20.25
N THR A 206 -5.53 -4.51 -20.56
CA THR A 206 -4.58 -3.58 -19.90
C THR A 206 -5.37 -2.47 -19.26
N ALA A 207 -5.39 -2.43 -17.94
CA ALA A 207 -6.04 -1.43 -17.12
C ALA A 207 -5.01 -0.53 -16.43
N ASN A 208 -5.36 0.74 -16.25
CA ASN A 208 -4.48 1.73 -15.61
C ASN A 208 -5.28 2.51 -14.57
N GLY A 209 -4.61 2.86 -13.48
CA GLY A 209 -5.21 3.70 -12.46
C GLY A 209 -4.16 4.61 -11.83
N TRP A 210 -4.59 5.79 -11.38
CA TRP A 210 -3.72 6.70 -10.66
C TRP A 210 -4.52 7.61 -9.73
N PHE A 211 -3.85 8.08 -8.71
CA PHE A 211 -4.36 9.16 -7.88
C PHE A 211 -3.28 10.20 -7.60
N LEU A 212 -3.73 11.40 -7.30
CA LEU A 212 -2.93 12.49 -6.77
C LEU A 212 -3.65 13.10 -5.57
N SER A 213 -2.95 13.26 -4.47
CA SER A 213 -3.47 13.93 -3.28
C SER A 213 -2.52 15.00 -2.77
N ALA A 214 -3.09 16.00 -2.10
CA ALA A 214 -2.35 17.03 -1.40
C ALA A 214 -3.00 17.31 -0.06
N ASP A 215 -2.21 17.31 1.01
CA ASP A 215 -2.64 17.57 2.38
C ASP A 215 -1.84 18.73 2.97
N TYR A 216 -2.53 19.70 3.56
CA TYR A 216 -1.94 20.85 4.19
C TYR A 216 -2.36 20.97 5.66
N GLN A 217 -1.38 21.17 6.53
CA GLN A 217 -1.63 21.46 7.94
C GLN A 217 -1.90 22.96 8.12
N LEU A 218 -3.15 23.30 8.45
CA LEU A 218 -3.61 24.67 8.64
C LEU A 218 -3.20 25.23 10.01
N ALA A 219 -3.21 24.39 11.04
CA ALA A 219 -2.89 24.72 12.42
C ALA A 219 -2.39 23.48 13.17
N ASN A 220 -2.01 23.61 14.43
CA ASN A 220 -1.43 22.53 15.23
C ASN A 220 -2.20 21.21 15.17
N ARG A 221 -3.53 21.28 15.03
CA ARG A 221 -4.44 20.11 15.12
C ARG A 221 -5.35 19.97 13.90
N TRP A 222 -5.24 20.84 12.90
CA TRP A 222 -6.14 20.88 11.77
C TRP A 222 -5.42 20.64 10.46
N PHE A 223 -5.94 19.69 9.70
CA PHE A 223 -5.44 19.35 8.36
C PHE A 223 -6.60 19.41 7.38
N VAL A 224 -6.31 19.84 6.16
CA VAL A 224 -7.21 19.79 5.02
C VAL A 224 -6.49 19.15 3.86
N GLY A 225 -7.17 18.28 3.14
CA GLY A 225 -6.61 17.59 1.98
C GLY A 225 -7.61 17.48 0.84
N GLY A 226 -7.07 17.21 -0.33
CA GLY A 226 -7.84 16.87 -1.52
C GLY A 226 -7.21 15.69 -2.23
N ARG A 227 -8.04 14.85 -2.88
CA ARG A 227 -7.62 13.73 -3.72
C ARG A 227 -8.42 13.74 -5.02
N TYR A 228 -7.73 13.51 -6.11
CA TYR A 228 -8.30 13.23 -7.42
C TYR A 228 -7.77 11.89 -7.90
N GLU A 229 -8.65 11.06 -8.45
CA GLU A 229 -8.33 9.69 -8.81
C GLU A 229 -9.08 9.25 -10.08
N ILE A 230 -8.44 8.41 -10.87
CA ILE A 230 -9.01 7.76 -12.05
C ILE A 230 -8.51 6.32 -12.04
N SER A 231 -9.40 5.37 -12.31
CA SER A 231 -9.02 3.97 -12.46
C SER A 231 -9.90 3.28 -13.48
N ASP A 232 -9.30 2.51 -14.36
CA ASP A 232 -9.99 1.51 -15.15
C ASP A 232 -10.35 0.31 -14.25
N GLU A 233 -11.33 -0.52 -14.66
CA GLU A 233 -11.59 -1.82 -14.06
C GLU A 233 -10.55 -2.85 -14.55
N ALA A 234 -10.14 -3.77 -13.67
CA ALA A 234 -9.05 -4.71 -13.97
C ALA A 234 -9.37 -5.69 -15.11
N ASP A 235 -10.64 -6.08 -15.23
CA ASP A 235 -11.15 -7.05 -16.21
C ASP A 235 -11.74 -6.41 -17.46
N ASP A 236 -12.12 -5.13 -17.39
CA ASP A 236 -12.66 -4.35 -18.52
C ASP A 236 -12.14 -2.92 -18.53
N SER A 237 -11.07 -2.66 -19.26
CA SER A 237 -10.48 -1.34 -19.41
C SER A 237 -11.33 -0.31 -20.17
N SER A 238 -12.51 -0.68 -20.67
CA SER A 238 -13.48 0.27 -21.24
C SER A 238 -14.31 0.97 -20.16
N LEU A 239 -14.37 0.38 -18.97
CA LEU A 239 -15.00 0.94 -17.79
C LEU A 239 -13.97 1.77 -17.00
N GLN A 240 -14.31 3.00 -16.68
CA GLN A 240 -13.39 3.91 -16.00
C GLN A 240 -14.08 4.70 -14.91
N ASP A 241 -13.62 4.55 -13.69
CA ASP A 241 -14.11 5.28 -12.54
C ASP A 241 -13.30 6.56 -12.30
N VAL A 242 -14.01 7.62 -11.89
CA VAL A 242 -13.39 8.91 -11.55
C VAL A 242 -13.84 9.33 -10.16
N GLY A 243 -12.85 9.67 -9.31
CA GLY A 243 -13.07 10.08 -7.94
C GLY A 243 -12.49 11.46 -7.61
N GLN A 244 -13.21 12.19 -6.75
CA GLN A 244 -12.76 13.45 -6.16
C GLN A 244 -13.15 13.45 -4.69
N ALA A 245 -12.22 13.85 -3.81
CA ALA A 245 -12.48 13.94 -2.39
C ALA A 245 -11.84 15.19 -1.77
N ILE A 246 -12.52 15.77 -0.78
CA ILE A 246 -11.96 16.78 0.12
C ILE A 246 -12.10 16.22 1.54
N THR A 247 -11.01 16.26 2.30
CA THR A 247 -10.94 15.71 3.67
C THR A 247 -10.53 16.79 4.65
N THR A 248 -11.09 16.76 5.84
CA THR A 248 -10.66 17.57 6.98
C THR A 248 -10.40 16.64 8.15
N THR A 249 -9.23 16.80 8.79
CA THR A 249 -8.83 16.01 9.94
C THR A 249 -8.55 16.93 11.13
N PHE A 250 -9.11 16.59 12.29
CA PHE A 250 -8.89 17.26 13.55
C PHE A 250 -8.34 16.29 14.60
N TRP A 251 -7.24 16.65 15.25
CA TRP A 251 -6.62 15.90 16.33
C TRP A 251 -6.82 16.58 17.67
N PRO A 252 -7.87 16.23 18.44
CA PRO A 252 -8.05 16.78 19.81
C PRO A 252 -6.90 16.39 20.73
N SER A 253 -6.34 15.20 20.58
CA SER A 253 -5.17 14.70 21.30
C SER A 253 -4.31 13.82 20.39
N GLU A 254 -3.18 13.32 20.87
CA GLU A 254 -2.33 12.33 20.17
C GLU A 254 -3.00 10.94 20.03
N PHE A 255 -4.02 10.66 20.83
CA PHE A 255 -4.75 9.37 20.85
C PHE A 255 -6.12 9.43 20.16
N MET A 256 -6.54 10.60 19.65
CA MET A 256 -7.87 10.77 19.09
C MET A 256 -7.82 11.57 17.80
N GLN A 257 -8.48 11.07 16.79
CA GLN A 257 -8.61 11.70 15.49
C GLN A 257 -10.07 11.73 15.05
N PHE A 258 -10.54 12.89 14.61
CA PHE A 258 -11.78 13.03 13.87
C PHE A 258 -11.46 13.35 12.42
N ARG A 259 -12.00 12.55 11.51
CA ARG A 259 -11.84 12.75 10.08
C ARG A 259 -13.21 12.78 9.43
N GLY A 260 -13.41 13.75 8.56
CA GLY A 260 -14.62 13.89 7.77
C GLY A 260 -14.27 14.38 6.38
N GLY A 261 -15.12 14.08 5.41
CA GLY A 261 -14.89 14.51 4.04
C GLY A 261 -16.12 14.44 3.18
N LEU A 262 -16.02 15.07 2.03
CA LEU A 262 -16.98 14.95 0.93
C LEU A 262 -16.27 14.23 -0.22
N ARG A 263 -16.93 13.22 -0.73
CA ARG A 263 -16.44 12.41 -1.85
C ARG A 263 -17.49 12.34 -2.92
N ARG A 264 -17.05 12.47 -4.16
CA ARG A 264 -17.83 12.14 -5.35
C ARG A 264 -17.08 11.09 -6.14
N ARG A 265 -17.73 10.01 -6.47
CA ARG A 265 -17.27 8.99 -7.42
C ARG A 265 -18.30 8.85 -8.53
N ASP A 266 -17.85 8.91 -9.75
CA ASP A 266 -18.64 8.62 -10.95
C ASP A 266 -18.14 7.25 -11.44
N TYR A 267 -18.99 6.23 -11.31
CA TYR A 267 -18.73 4.85 -11.74
C TYR A 267 -19.24 4.66 -13.17
N SER A 268 -18.48 3.95 -14.00
CA SER A 268 -18.81 3.64 -15.40
C SER A 268 -19.71 2.41 -15.54
#